data_1caf1522cceae1601821d1d0bfd01f69
#
_entry.id   1caf1522cceae1601821d1d0bfd01f69
#
_cell.length_a   1.000
_cell.length_b   1.000
_cell.length_c   1.000
_cell.angle_alpha   90.00
_cell.angle_beta   90.00
_cell.angle_gamma   90.00
#
_symmetry.space_group_name_H-M   'P 1'
#
loop_
_entity.id
_entity.type
_entity.pdbx_description
1 polymer ?
#
loop_
_entity_poly.entity_id
_entity_poly.type
_entity_poly.pdbx_seq_one_letter_code
_entity_poly.pdbx_strand_id
1 'polypeptide(L)'
;LEMNKARTNPKQYADLYIVPRLENFDGYNYIEKRMSAAGPYNWTIRTQEGPAAVKECIKYMYEQTPRPPLKPSKELTQAARDHAESQVVTDQLGHTGVDGSTPSERMQNYGIFMATAENIFYCVDTARNTVVKFLIDDGVDSRGHRKNIMNRKYNIAGVGYAECEENRRDECVIDFAQSYME
;
A
#
# COMPACT_ATOMS: atom_id res chain seq x y z
N LEU A 1 -8.61 -9.60 -1.39
CA LEU A 1 -7.64 -8.51 -1.31
C LEU A 1 -6.23 -9.04 -1.63
N GLU A 2 -5.42 -8.28 -2.40
CA GLU A 2 -4.04 -8.67 -2.72
C GLU A 2 -3.17 -8.76 -1.47
N MET A 3 -3.33 -7.84 -0.51
CA MET A 3 -2.67 -7.88 0.80
C MET A 3 -2.84 -9.21 1.54
N ASN A 4 -4.00 -9.85 1.41
CA ASN A 4 -4.26 -11.12 2.08
C ASN A 4 -3.40 -12.27 1.55
N LYS A 5 -2.99 -12.24 0.28
CA LYS A 5 -2.02 -13.21 -0.26
C LYS A 5 -0.66 -13.08 0.43
N ALA A 6 -0.19 -11.83 0.62
CA ALA A 6 1.05 -11.57 1.35
C ALA A 6 0.95 -11.96 2.83
N ARG A 7 -0.19 -11.67 3.47
CA ARG A 7 -0.42 -11.99 4.88
C ARG A 7 -0.50 -13.49 5.14
N THR A 8 -1.26 -14.22 4.32
CA THR A 8 -1.52 -15.66 4.55
C THR A 8 -0.36 -16.55 4.12
N ASN A 9 0.44 -16.11 3.16
CA ASN A 9 1.60 -16.88 2.69
C ASN A 9 2.78 -15.95 2.33
N PRO A 10 3.42 -15.32 3.33
CA PRO A 10 4.41 -14.28 3.10
C PRO A 10 5.62 -14.75 2.30
N LYS A 11 6.13 -15.96 2.57
CA LYS A 11 7.29 -16.52 1.87
C LYS A 11 6.97 -16.75 0.38
N GLN A 12 5.86 -17.43 0.08
CA GLN A 12 5.47 -17.67 -1.30
C GLN A 12 5.18 -16.35 -2.04
N TYR A 13 4.57 -15.37 -1.36
CA TYR A 13 4.33 -14.07 -1.96
C TYR A 13 5.64 -13.36 -2.33
N ALA A 14 6.65 -13.46 -1.47
CA ALA A 14 7.97 -12.92 -1.76
C ALA A 14 8.63 -13.64 -2.95
N ASP A 15 8.60 -14.97 -2.98
CA ASP A 15 9.17 -15.77 -4.08
C ASP A 15 8.54 -15.42 -5.43
N LEU A 16 7.21 -15.24 -5.47
CA LEU A 16 6.49 -14.99 -6.70
C LEU A 16 6.56 -13.54 -7.20
N TYR A 17 6.64 -12.54 -6.29
CA TYR A 17 6.39 -11.14 -6.68
C TYR A 17 7.46 -10.15 -6.23
N ILE A 18 8.31 -10.51 -5.27
CA ILE A 18 9.37 -9.62 -4.77
C ILE A 18 10.74 -10.05 -5.29
N VAL A 19 11.09 -11.32 -5.17
CA VAL A 19 12.37 -11.87 -5.66
C VAL A 19 12.63 -11.54 -7.14
N PRO A 20 11.67 -11.73 -8.08
CA PRO A 20 11.90 -11.43 -9.49
C PRO A 20 12.24 -9.96 -9.77
N ARG A 21 11.91 -9.05 -8.86
CA ARG A 21 12.25 -7.63 -9.05
C ARG A 21 13.76 -7.34 -9.04
N LEU A 22 14.54 -8.21 -8.39
CA LEU A 22 16.00 -8.04 -8.32
C LEU A 22 16.68 -8.07 -9.71
N GLU A 23 16.07 -8.76 -10.68
CA GLU A 23 16.58 -8.88 -12.04
C GLU A 23 16.38 -7.60 -12.89
N ASN A 24 15.53 -6.68 -12.41
CA ASN A 24 15.13 -5.50 -13.15
C ASN A 24 15.84 -4.22 -12.65
N PHE A 25 16.95 -4.34 -11.92
CA PHE A 25 17.73 -3.20 -11.46
C PHE A 25 18.95 -2.94 -12.35
N ASP A 26 19.16 -1.66 -12.66
CA ASP A 26 20.42 -1.11 -13.12
C ASP A 26 20.87 -0.05 -12.10
N GLY A 27 21.78 -0.44 -11.21
CA GLY A 27 22.18 0.35 -10.05
C GLY A 27 20.97 0.67 -9.14
N TYR A 28 20.63 1.93 -9.02
CA TYR A 28 19.46 2.41 -8.29
C TYR A 28 18.19 2.55 -9.15
N ASN A 29 18.29 2.27 -10.44
CA ASN A 29 17.15 2.37 -11.33
C ASN A 29 16.42 1.02 -11.39
N TYR A 30 15.13 1.02 -11.08
CA TYR A 30 14.24 -0.13 -11.30
C TYR A 30 13.55 0.03 -12.65
N ILE A 31 13.66 -0.97 -13.51
CA ILE A 31 13.09 -0.98 -14.86
C ILE A 31 11.79 -1.80 -14.83
N GLU A 32 10.66 -1.11 -14.91
CA GLU A 32 9.35 -1.72 -14.95
C GLU A 32 8.85 -1.85 -16.39
N LYS A 33 8.49 -3.08 -16.79
CA LYS A 33 7.88 -3.32 -18.11
C LYS A 33 6.40 -2.97 -18.03
N ARG A 34 5.97 -2.03 -18.86
CA ARG A 34 4.58 -1.55 -18.96
C ARG A 34 4.03 -1.73 -20.36
N MET A 35 2.71 -1.71 -20.48
CA MET A 35 1.99 -1.73 -21.76
C MET A 35 1.31 -0.39 -22.01
N SER A 36 1.36 0.06 -23.27
CA SER A 36 0.60 1.19 -23.77
C SER A 36 -0.16 0.78 -25.02
N ALA A 37 -0.99 1.66 -25.54
CA ALA A 37 -1.67 1.45 -26.85
C ALA A 37 -0.69 1.25 -28.01
N ALA A 38 0.54 1.79 -27.89
CA ALA A 38 1.62 1.64 -28.87
C ALA A 38 2.47 0.38 -28.67
N GLY A 39 2.20 -0.42 -27.64
CA GLY A 39 2.93 -1.64 -27.30
C GLY A 39 3.71 -1.56 -25.98
N PRO A 40 4.57 -2.57 -25.71
CA PRO A 40 5.36 -2.63 -24.49
C PRO A 40 6.44 -1.54 -24.45
N TYR A 41 6.68 -0.98 -23.26
CA TYR A 41 7.74 -0.01 -23.02
C TYR A 41 8.36 -0.21 -21.64
N ASN A 42 9.57 0.29 -21.44
CA ASN A 42 10.25 0.29 -20.16
C ASN A 42 9.99 1.63 -19.45
N TRP A 43 9.53 1.53 -18.22
CA TRP A 43 9.40 2.67 -17.31
C TRP A 43 10.51 2.60 -16.27
N THR A 44 11.38 3.60 -16.21
CA THR A 44 12.48 3.64 -15.24
C THR A 44 12.08 4.43 -14.02
N ILE A 45 12.18 3.79 -12.86
CA ILE A 45 11.90 4.37 -11.55
C ILE A 45 13.23 4.52 -10.81
N ARG A 46 13.62 5.74 -10.46
CA ARG A 46 14.75 5.98 -9.57
C ARG A 46 14.33 5.63 -8.15
N THR A 47 14.95 4.59 -7.59
CA THR A 47 14.73 4.16 -6.20
C THR A 47 15.71 4.88 -5.26
N GLN A 48 15.39 4.92 -3.97
CA GLN A 48 16.25 5.55 -2.96
C GLN A 48 17.34 4.61 -2.45
N GLU A 49 16.98 3.34 -2.22
CA GLU A 49 17.86 2.32 -1.63
C GLU A 49 18.29 1.25 -2.65
N GLY A 50 17.75 1.29 -3.86
CA GLY A 50 18.05 0.32 -4.91
C GLY A 50 17.64 -1.11 -4.53
N PRO A 51 18.38 -2.12 -4.99
CA PRO A 51 18.07 -3.52 -4.69
C PRO A 51 18.23 -3.88 -3.20
N ALA A 52 18.81 -3.00 -2.37
CA ALA A 52 18.99 -3.26 -0.94
C ALA A 52 17.65 -3.34 -0.20
N ALA A 53 16.70 -2.41 -0.48
CA ALA A 53 15.36 -2.44 0.09
C ALA A 53 14.61 -3.71 -0.29
N VAL A 54 14.76 -4.17 -1.54
CA VAL A 54 14.14 -5.42 -2.01
C VAL A 54 14.69 -6.63 -1.26
N LYS A 55 16.01 -6.74 -1.12
CA LYS A 55 16.68 -7.85 -0.38
C LYS A 55 16.26 -7.86 1.08
N GLU A 56 16.19 -6.69 1.71
CA GLU A 56 15.73 -6.55 3.09
C GLU A 56 14.27 -6.98 3.23
N CYS A 57 13.41 -6.58 2.30
CA CYS A 57 12.01 -7.02 2.26
C CYS A 57 11.88 -8.54 2.12
N ILE A 58 12.65 -9.17 1.23
CA ILE A 58 12.65 -10.63 1.05
C ILE A 58 13.00 -11.33 2.36
N LYS A 59 14.08 -10.89 3.02
CA LYS A 59 14.48 -11.42 4.32
C LYS A 59 13.35 -11.29 5.34
N TYR A 60 12.78 -10.08 5.47
CA TYR A 60 11.66 -9.83 6.36
C TYR A 60 10.49 -10.77 6.09
N MET A 61 10.07 -10.92 4.83
CA MET A 61 8.92 -11.77 4.45
C MET A 61 9.18 -13.26 4.73
N TYR A 62 10.42 -13.73 4.58
CA TYR A 62 10.79 -15.11 4.88
C TYR A 62 10.74 -15.43 6.37
N GLU A 63 10.98 -14.44 7.23
CA GLU A 63 10.94 -14.55 8.69
C GLU A 63 9.49 -14.42 9.24
N GLN A 64 8.54 -13.98 8.41
CA GLN A 64 7.15 -13.81 8.87
C GLN A 64 6.42 -15.15 8.99
N THR A 65 5.69 -15.30 10.08
CA THR A 65 4.65 -16.32 10.19
C THR A 65 3.38 -15.84 9.49
N PRO A 66 2.59 -16.74 8.87
CA PRO A 66 1.30 -16.39 8.29
C PRO A 66 0.40 -15.61 9.25
N ARG A 67 -0.35 -14.67 8.71
CA ARG A 67 -1.33 -13.83 9.40
C ARG A 67 -2.73 -14.16 8.92
N PRO A 68 -3.75 -14.07 9.77
CA PRO A 68 -5.12 -14.14 9.30
C PRO A 68 -5.40 -13.07 8.23
N PRO A 69 -6.28 -13.38 7.26
CA PRO A 69 -6.68 -12.40 6.27
C PRO A 69 -7.45 -11.26 6.91
N LEU A 70 -7.29 -10.06 6.37
CA LEU A 70 -8.11 -8.91 6.69
C LEU A 70 -9.51 -9.09 6.09
N LYS A 71 -10.55 -8.86 6.86
CA LYS A 71 -11.92 -8.80 6.36
C LYS A 71 -12.19 -7.40 5.78
N PRO A 72 -12.93 -7.29 4.67
CA PRO A 72 -13.35 -5.98 4.16
C PRO A 72 -14.27 -5.28 5.15
N SER A 73 -14.09 -3.98 5.36
CA SER A 73 -15.02 -3.11 6.09
C SER A 73 -15.58 -2.04 5.16
N LYS A 74 -16.88 -1.84 5.17
CA LYS A 74 -17.57 -0.78 4.41
C LYS A 74 -17.24 0.59 5.01
N GLU A 75 -17.19 0.66 6.31
CA GLU A 75 -16.93 1.86 7.09
C GLU A 75 -15.52 2.40 6.79
N LEU A 76 -14.51 1.52 6.87
CA LEU A 76 -13.13 1.90 6.50
C LEU A 76 -12.99 2.21 5.01
N THR A 77 -13.73 1.51 4.15
CA THR A 77 -13.73 1.81 2.70
C THR A 77 -14.28 3.20 2.43
N GLN A 78 -15.31 3.64 3.16
CA GLN A 78 -15.85 4.98 2.99
C GLN A 78 -14.85 6.04 3.48
N ALA A 79 -14.27 5.87 4.67
CA ALA A 79 -13.26 6.78 5.20
C ALA A 79 -12.06 6.94 4.26
N ALA A 80 -11.54 5.81 3.76
CA ALA A 80 -10.44 5.79 2.81
C ALA A 80 -10.79 6.47 1.47
N ARG A 81 -12.02 6.27 0.97
CA ARG A 81 -12.48 6.90 -0.27
C ARG A 81 -12.60 8.40 -0.13
N ASP A 82 -13.24 8.88 0.93
CA ASP A 82 -13.41 10.32 1.16
C ASP A 82 -12.06 11.02 1.21
N HIS A 83 -11.05 10.39 1.83
CA HIS A 83 -9.71 10.96 1.88
C HIS A 83 -9.02 10.96 0.51
N ALA A 84 -9.10 9.85 -0.24
CA ALA A 84 -8.54 9.79 -1.59
C ALA A 84 -9.17 10.83 -2.52
N GLU A 85 -10.51 10.93 -2.54
CA GLU A 85 -11.24 11.91 -3.34
C GLU A 85 -10.89 13.36 -2.94
N SER A 86 -10.76 13.62 -1.63
CA SER A 86 -10.36 14.93 -1.11
C SER A 86 -8.96 15.33 -1.59
N GLN A 87 -7.99 14.42 -1.57
CA GLN A 87 -6.61 14.70 -1.99
C GLN A 87 -6.51 14.97 -3.50
N VAL A 88 -7.24 14.22 -4.31
CA VAL A 88 -7.28 14.44 -5.77
C VAL A 88 -7.83 15.82 -6.11
N VAL A 89 -8.88 16.27 -5.40
CA VAL A 89 -9.51 17.58 -5.63
C VAL A 89 -8.64 18.73 -5.13
N THR A 90 -7.97 18.58 -3.99
CA THR A 90 -7.26 19.67 -3.32
C THR A 90 -5.76 19.71 -3.58
N ASP A 91 -5.20 18.65 -4.17
CA ASP A 91 -3.76 18.44 -4.34
C ASP A 91 -2.98 18.42 -3.02
N GLN A 92 -3.66 18.23 -1.90
CA GLN A 92 -3.05 18.15 -0.57
C GLN A 92 -2.72 16.71 -0.24
N LEU A 93 -1.43 16.36 -0.30
CA LEU A 93 -0.95 15.00 -0.06
C LEU A 93 -0.69 14.72 1.42
N GLY A 94 -0.75 13.45 1.77
CA GLY A 94 -0.36 12.96 3.10
C GLY A 94 -1.53 12.49 3.95
N HIS A 95 -1.25 12.21 5.21
CA HIS A 95 -2.22 11.61 6.13
C HIS A 95 -3.20 12.60 6.76
N THR A 96 -2.88 13.90 6.76
CA THR A 96 -3.74 14.93 7.34
C THR A 96 -4.81 15.35 6.33
N GLY A 97 -6.07 15.32 6.75
CA GLY A 97 -7.19 15.79 5.94
C GLY A 97 -7.16 17.30 5.72
N VAL A 98 -7.88 17.80 4.72
CA VAL A 98 -7.98 19.25 4.42
C VAL A 98 -8.59 20.06 5.57
N ASP A 99 -9.37 19.41 6.41
CA ASP A 99 -9.95 19.93 7.64
C ASP A 99 -9.02 19.79 8.86
N GLY A 100 -7.81 19.26 8.68
CA GLY A 100 -6.84 18.97 9.73
C GLY A 100 -7.06 17.63 10.43
N SER A 101 -8.03 16.84 10.02
CA SER A 101 -8.34 15.54 10.61
C SER A 101 -7.21 14.54 10.45
N THR A 102 -7.00 13.71 11.47
CA THR A 102 -6.13 12.53 11.42
C THR A 102 -6.86 11.36 10.77
N PRO A 103 -6.12 10.32 10.27
CA PRO A 103 -6.76 9.09 9.77
C PRO A 103 -7.72 8.46 10.78
N SER A 104 -7.34 8.42 12.05
CA SER A 104 -8.19 7.84 13.10
C SER A 104 -9.51 8.59 13.27
N GLU A 105 -9.47 9.92 13.24
CA GLU A 105 -10.69 10.74 13.33
C GLU A 105 -11.60 10.52 12.13
N ARG A 106 -11.05 10.46 10.91
CA ARG A 106 -11.85 10.15 9.70
C ARG A 106 -12.52 8.78 9.80
N MET A 107 -11.78 7.75 10.21
CA MET A 107 -12.34 6.41 10.40
C MET A 107 -13.44 6.39 11.45
N GLN A 108 -13.28 7.13 12.56
CA GLN A 108 -14.26 7.21 13.66
C GLN A 108 -15.58 7.88 13.26
N ASN A 109 -15.60 8.67 12.17
CA ASN A 109 -16.86 9.18 11.62
C ASN A 109 -17.79 8.07 11.10
N TYR A 110 -17.23 6.88 10.82
CA TYR A 110 -17.95 5.73 10.25
C TYR A 110 -18.10 4.55 11.21
N GLY A 111 -17.32 4.51 12.29
CA GLY A 111 -17.38 3.41 13.23
C GLY A 111 -16.40 3.57 14.40
N ILE A 112 -16.50 2.65 15.36
CA ILE A 112 -15.62 2.64 16.53
C ILE A 112 -14.57 1.54 16.33
N PHE A 113 -13.30 1.90 16.43
CA PHE A 113 -12.17 1.00 16.20
C PHE A 113 -11.15 1.08 17.34
N MET A 114 -10.56 -0.07 17.72
CA MET A 114 -9.62 -0.15 18.85
C MET A 114 -8.22 0.36 18.48
N ALA A 115 -7.78 0.09 17.25
CA ALA A 115 -6.50 0.53 16.71
C ALA A 115 -6.67 0.77 15.22
N THR A 116 -6.01 1.79 14.71
CA THR A 116 -6.10 2.21 13.31
C THR A 116 -4.72 2.47 12.72
N ALA A 117 -4.62 2.33 11.40
CA ALA A 117 -3.49 2.80 10.61
C ALA A 117 -3.93 3.08 9.17
N GLU A 118 -3.15 3.86 8.47
CA GLU A 118 -3.40 4.23 7.08
C GLU A 118 -2.13 4.02 6.24
N ASN A 119 -2.30 3.53 5.02
CA ASN A 119 -1.29 3.56 3.97
C ASN A 119 -1.84 4.36 2.79
N ILE A 120 -1.02 5.23 2.21
CA ILE A 120 -1.39 6.00 1.01
C ILE A 120 -0.37 5.71 -0.08
N PHE A 121 -0.86 5.52 -1.31
CA PHE A 121 -0.03 5.33 -2.49
C PHE A 121 -0.52 6.20 -3.64
N TYR A 122 0.41 6.90 -4.24
CA TYR A 122 0.18 7.79 -5.38
C TYR A 122 0.66 7.14 -6.68
N CYS A 123 0.07 7.53 -7.82
CA CYS A 123 0.39 6.98 -9.14
C CYS A 123 0.14 5.48 -9.20
N VAL A 124 -1.05 5.08 -8.80
CA VAL A 124 -1.48 3.67 -8.75
C VAL A 124 -1.43 3.03 -10.14
N ASP A 125 -0.99 1.80 -10.18
CA ASP A 125 -0.95 1.01 -11.41
C ASP A 125 -1.82 -0.25 -11.22
N THR A 126 -1.31 -1.27 -10.52
CA THR A 126 -2.09 -2.46 -10.20
C THR A 126 -2.09 -2.72 -8.70
N ALA A 127 -3.15 -3.35 -8.19
CA ALA A 127 -3.22 -3.71 -6.76
C ALA A 127 -2.00 -4.53 -6.30
N ARG A 128 -1.44 -5.39 -7.17
CA ARG A 128 -0.23 -6.16 -6.87
C ARG A 128 0.99 -5.27 -6.76
N ASN A 129 1.21 -4.39 -7.73
CA ASN A 129 2.36 -3.49 -7.70
C ASN A 129 2.30 -2.56 -6.49
N THR A 130 1.13 -2.03 -6.17
CA THR A 130 0.91 -1.21 -4.97
C THR A 130 1.28 -1.96 -3.69
N VAL A 131 0.78 -3.19 -3.52
CA VAL A 131 1.10 -4.01 -2.33
C VAL A 131 2.58 -4.36 -2.27
N VAL A 132 3.21 -4.71 -3.40
CA VAL A 132 4.65 -5.01 -3.44
C VAL A 132 5.48 -3.78 -3.11
N LYS A 133 5.11 -2.59 -3.62
CA LYS A 133 5.80 -1.33 -3.30
C LYS A 133 5.66 -0.98 -1.82
N PHE A 134 4.48 -1.14 -1.22
CA PHE A 134 4.30 -1.00 0.24
C PHE A 134 5.11 -2.00 1.07
N LEU A 135 5.29 -3.23 0.58
CA LEU A 135 6.10 -4.23 1.29
C LEU A 135 7.60 -3.93 1.19
N ILE A 136 8.07 -3.50 0.02
CA ILE A 136 9.46 -3.07 -0.15
C ILE A 136 9.73 -1.80 0.65
N ASP A 137 8.82 -0.82 0.55
CA ASP A 137 8.82 0.43 1.32
C ASP A 137 10.12 1.23 1.15
N ASP A 138 10.59 1.32 -0.10
CA ASP A 138 11.84 1.99 -0.49
C ASP A 138 11.83 3.46 -0.06
N GLY A 139 12.89 3.90 0.63
CA GLY A 139 13.05 5.27 1.13
C GLY A 139 12.24 5.60 2.39
N VAL A 140 11.59 4.61 3.00
CA VAL A 140 10.86 4.78 4.27
C VAL A 140 11.56 3.99 5.38
N ASP A 141 12.44 4.63 6.11
CA ASP A 141 13.27 3.99 7.14
C ASP A 141 12.47 3.18 8.17
N SER A 142 11.29 3.67 8.52
CA SER A 142 10.40 3.01 9.48
C SER A 142 9.77 1.71 8.95
N ARG A 143 9.74 1.52 7.62
CA ARG A 143 8.96 0.46 6.95
C ARG A 143 7.49 0.44 7.42
N GLY A 144 6.91 1.62 7.56
CA GLY A 144 5.57 1.82 8.14
C GLY A 144 4.47 1.12 7.36
N HIS A 145 4.49 1.25 6.02
CA HIS A 145 3.47 0.63 5.17
C HIS A 145 3.52 -0.90 5.23
N ARG A 146 4.72 -1.49 5.18
CA ARG A 146 4.93 -2.93 5.37
C ARG A 146 4.41 -3.41 6.71
N LYS A 147 4.80 -2.69 7.78
CA LYS A 147 4.37 -3.03 9.15
C LYS A 147 2.86 -3.00 9.29
N ASN A 148 2.17 -2.04 8.68
CA ASN A 148 0.71 -1.98 8.69
C ASN A 148 0.10 -3.21 8.00
N ILE A 149 0.56 -3.56 6.79
CA ILE A 149 0.06 -4.74 6.07
C ILE A 149 0.26 -6.03 6.90
N MET A 150 1.42 -6.18 7.54
CA MET A 150 1.78 -7.40 8.27
C MET A 150 1.42 -7.37 9.76
N ASN A 151 0.71 -6.34 10.23
CA ASN A 151 0.34 -6.21 11.64
C ASN A 151 -0.71 -7.25 12.04
N ARG A 152 -0.45 -7.91 13.18
CA ARG A 152 -1.37 -8.92 13.75
C ARG A 152 -2.63 -8.32 14.38
N LYS A 153 -2.54 -7.06 14.83
CA LYS A 153 -3.65 -6.40 15.51
C LYS A 153 -4.80 -6.08 14.55
N TYR A 154 -4.48 -5.78 13.27
CA TYR A 154 -5.51 -5.45 12.32
C TYR A 154 -6.18 -6.70 11.77
N ASN A 155 -7.51 -6.72 11.81
CA ASN A 155 -8.35 -7.80 11.35
C ASN A 155 -9.35 -7.36 10.26
N ILE A 156 -9.50 -6.04 10.05
CA ILE A 156 -10.32 -5.44 9.00
C ILE A 156 -9.53 -4.38 8.22
N ALA A 157 -9.93 -4.15 6.97
CA ALA A 157 -9.41 -3.07 6.16
C ALA A 157 -10.45 -2.53 5.17
N GLY A 158 -10.31 -1.26 4.82
CA GLY A 158 -11.02 -0.60 3.73
C GLY A 158 -10.03 -0.07 2.69
N VAL A 159 -10.46 0.06 1.45
CA VAL A 159 -9.65 0.61 0.35
C VAL A 159 -10.46 1.66 -0.38
N GLY A 160 -9.95 2.88 -0.40
CA GLY A 160 -10.40 3.98 -1.23
C GLY A 160 -9.48 4.14 -2.44
N TYR A 161 -10.06 4.50 -3.59
CA TYR A 161 -9.33 4.81 -4.80
C TYR A 161 -9.99 6.01 -5.48
N ALA A 162 -9.17 6.95 -5.92
CA ALA A 162 -9.61 8.11 -6.68
C ALA A 162 -8.69 8.33 -7.89
N GLU A 163 -9.30 8.60 -9.04
CA GLU A 163 -8.59 8.92 -10.29
C GLU A 163 -8.38 10.42 -10.40
N CYS A 164 -7.19 10.82 -10.82
CA CYS A 164 -6.86 12.21 -11.12
C CYS A 164 -6.56 12.36 -12.61
N GLU A 165 -7.54 12.88 -13.35
CA GLU A 165 -7.41 13.08 -14.81
C GLU A 165 -6.37 14.15 -15.16
N GLU A 166 -6.26 15.21 -14.37
CA GLU A 166 -5.44 16.38 -14.69
C GLU A 166 -3.93 16.11 -14.61
N ASN A 167 -3.47 15.42 -13.57
CA ASN A 167 -2.05 15.19 -13.33
C ASN A 167 -1.64 13.71 -13.35
N ARG A 168 -2.56 12.78 -13.66
CA ARG A 168 -2.37 11.32 -13.68
C ARG A 168 -1.82 10.76 -12.37
N ARG A 169 -2.19 11.37 -11.26
CA ARG A 169 -1.79 10.94 -9.92
C ARG A 169 -2.95 10.30 -9.20
N ASP A 170 -3.36 9.13 -9.67
CA ASP A 170 -4.35 8.31 -8.99
C ASP A 170 -3.90 7.98 -7.58
N GLU A 171 -4.84 7.96 -6.67
CA GLU A 171 -4.57 7.74 -5.26
C GLU A 171 -5.27 6.51 -4.73
N CYS A 172 -4.55 5.76 -3.91
CA CYS A 172 -5.07 4.62 -3.18
C CYS A 172 -4.80 4.81 -1.70
N VAL A 173 -5.87 4.93 -0.93
CA VAL A 173 -5.83 4.99 0.54
C VAL A 173 -6.27 3.63 1.07
N ILE A 174 -5.52 3.08 2.02
CA ILE A 174 -5.86 1.82 2.68
C ILE A 174 -5.92 2.07 4.19
N ASP A 175 -7.11 1.97 4.73
CA ASP A 175 -7.37 2.06 6.15
C ASP A 175 -7.40 0.68 6.78
N PHE A 176 -6.68 0.54 7.89
CA PHE A 176 -6.61 -0.68 8.69
C PHE A 176 -7.18 -0.42 10.07
N ALA A 177 -7.89 -1.39 10.61
CA ALA A 177 -8.29 -1.31 12.00
C ALA A 177 -8.35 -2.69 12.69
N GLN A 178 -8.35 -2.62 14.01
CA GLN A 178 -8.82 -3.68 14.88
C GLN A 178 -10.28 -3.41 15.22
N SER A 179 -11.18 -4.27 14.73
CA SER A 179 -12.58 -4.24 15.17
C SER A 179 -12.70 -4.81 16.58
N TYR A 180 -13.71 -4.38 17.33
CA TYR A 180 -14.16 -5.14 18.48
C TYR A 180 -14.59 -6.53 17.99
N MET A 181 -14.04 -7.58 18.58
CA MET A 181 -14.58 -8.92 18.34
C MET A 181 -15.96 -8.98 18.99
N GLU A 182 -16.98 -9.26 18.17
CA GLU A 182 -18.27 -9.74 18.67
C GLU A 182 -18.13 -11.14 19.23
#